data_6936d6403027b7d15788951a4a78588c
#
_entry.id   6936d6403027b7d15788951a4a78588c
#
_cell.length_a   1.000
_cell.length_b   1.000
_cell.length_c   1.000
_cell.angle_alpha   90.00
_cell.angle_beta   90.00
_cell.angle_gamma   90.00
#
_symmetry.space_group_name_H-M   'P 1'
#
loop_
_entity.id
_entity.type
_entity.pdbx_description
1 polymer ?
#
loop_
_entity_poly.entity_id
_entity_poly.type
_entity_poly.pdbx_seq_one_letter_code
_entity_poly.pdbx_strand_id
1 'polypeptide(L)'
;MEGTVKWFNSQKGYGFIIDSERKDVFVHQNSIKMDGFRHLNEDDIVNFELGAGKNGREQAINVQPILTRKMVEDSLKEEKLYVKTMKDAFGNKAYMVVDQNNVIQSSEQGMSFLDLAAYAGFDTEGLSA
;
A
#
# COMPACT_ATOMS: atom_id res chain seq x y z
N MET A 1 -4.10 -14.90 2.03
CA MET A 1 -2.85 -14.39 2.63
C MET A 1 -2.81 -12.87 2.53
N GLU A 2 -2.32 -12.23 3.56
CA GLU A 2 -2.13 -10.78 3.55
C GLU A 2 -0.71 -10.43 3.15
N GLY A 3 -0.55 -9.36 2.40
CA GLY A 3 0.76 -8.86 2.03
C GLY A 3 0.74 -7.37 1.77
N THR A 4 1.93 -6.80 1.66
CA THR A 4 2.13 -5.37 1.42
C THR A 4 2.86 -5.22 0.09
N VAL A 5 2.37 -4.31 -0.75
CA VAL A 5 3.00 -4.06 -2.05
C VAL A 5 4.36 -3.41 -1.86
N LYS A 6 5.40 -4.08 -2.34
CA LYS A 6 6.77 -3.56 -2.29
C LYS A 6 6.98 -2.51 -3.37
N TRP A 7 6.61 -2.84 -4.59
CA TRP A 7 6.53 -1.93 -5.72
C TRP A 7 5.68 -2.54 -6.83
N PHE A 8 5.19 -1.70 -7.70
CA PHE A 8 4.42 -2.13 -8.86
C PHE A 8 4.68 -1.16 -10.02
N ASN A 9 4.97 -1.71 -11.19
CA ASN A 9 5.18 -0.93 -12.40
C ASN A 9 3.95 -1.07 -13.29
N SER A 10 3.14 -0.02 -13.35
CA SER A 10 1.88 -0.05 -14.09
C SER A 10 2.08 -0.10 -15.61
N GLN A 11 3.21 0.37 -16.10
CA GLN A 11 3.50 0.31 -17.53
C GLN A 11 3.88 -1.10 -17.96
N LYS A 12 4.65 -1.80 -17.14
CA LYS A 12 5.05 -3.19 -17.43
C LYS A 12 4.01 -4.19 -16.94
N GLY A 13 3.13 -3.78 -16.02
CA GLY A 13 2.03 -4.60 -15.55
C GLY A 13 2.41 -5.65 -14.53
N TYR A 14 3.48 -5.46 -13.76
CA TYR A 14 3.86 -6.40 -12.70
C TYR A 14 4.57 -5.72 -11.54
N GLY A 15 4.72 -6.44 -10.46
CA GLY A 15 5.42 -5.98 -9.28
C GLY A 15 5.62 -7.10 -8.28
N PHE A 16 5.88 -6.72 -7.03
CA PHE A 16 6.12 -7.66 -5.95
C PHE A 16 5.34 -7.27 -4.70
N ILE A 17 4.86 -8.29 -4.01
CA ILE A 17 4.20 -8.19 -2.72
C ILE A 17 5.12 -8.85 -1.70
N ILE A 18 5.26 -8.25 -0.52
CA ILE A 18 5.96 -8.85 0.61
C ILE A 18 4.93 -9.55 1.48
N ASP A 19 5.09 -10.86 1.69
CA ASP A 19 4.17 -11.63 2.52
C ASP A 19 4.50 -11.48 4.02
N SER A 20 3.74 -12.17 4.88
CA SER A 20 3.93 -12.08 6.33
C SER A 20 5.29 -12.66 6.80
N GLU A 21 5.93 -13.48 5.98
CA GLU A 21 7.24 -14.04 6.25
C GLU A 21 8.38 -13.23 5.60
N ARG A 22 8.04 -12.04 5.08
CA ARG A 22 8.95 -11.11 4.41
C ARG A 22 9.58 -11.67 3.13
N LYS A 23 8.86 -12.56 2.46
CA LYS A 23 9.26 -13.09 1.16
C LYS A 23 8.63 -12.26 0.06
N ASP A 24 9.39 -12.05 -1.01
CA ASP A 24 8.89 -11.37 -2.21
C ASP A 24 8.04 -12.34 -3.02
N VAL A 25 6.82 -11.93 -3.34
CA VAL A 25 5.89 -12.71 -4.17
C VAL A 25 5.57 -11.91 -5.42
N PHE A 26 5.83 -12.50 -6.58
CA PHE A 26 5.54 -11.86 -7.86
C PHE A 26 4.04 -11.68 -8.06
N VAL A 27 3.63 -10.54 -8.61
CA VAL A 27 2.23 -10.27 -8.95
C VAL A 27 2.16 -9.64 -10.34
N HIS A 28 1.22 -10.15 -11.16
CA HIS A 28 0.94 -9.60 -12.48
C HIS A 28 -0.42 -8.89 -12.47
N GLN A 29 -0.57 -7.84 -13.28
CA GLN A 29 -1.81 -7.05 -13.32
C GLN A 29 -3.06 -7.90 -13.57
N ASN A 30 -2.94 -8.98 -14.33
CA ASN A 30 -4.07 -9.87 -14.63
C ASN A 30 -4.55 -10.64 -13.39
N SER A 31 -3.74 -10.71 -12.35
CA SER A 31 -4.09 -11.38 -11.09
C SER A 31 -4.73 -10.43 -10.08
N ILE A 32 -4.82 -9.14 -10.39
CA ILE A 32 -5.42 -8.15 -9.50
C ILE A 32 -6.91 -8.06 -9.79
N LYS A 33 -7.73 -8.24 -8.75
CA LYS A 33 -9.19 -8.13 -8.87
C LYS A 33 -9.62 -6.71 -8.56
N MET A 34 -9.65 -5.89 -9.60
CA MET A 34 -10.10 -4.50 -9.55
C MET A 34 -10.87 -4.20 -10.83
N ASP A 35 -11.85 -3.32 -10.74
CA ASP A 35 -12.54 -2.80 -11.91
C ASP A 35 -11.68 -1.71 -12.55
N GLY A 36 -11.66 -1.66 -13.89
CA GLY A 36 -10.94 -0.64 -14.62
C GLY A 36 -9.44 -0.90 -14.68
N PHE A 37 -8.65 0.15 -14.51
CA PHE A 37 -7.18 0.06 -14.59
C PHE A 37 -6.62 -0.65 -13.38
N ARG A 38 -5.98 -1.79 -13.61
CA ARG A 38 -5.44 -2.65 -12.55
C ARG A 38 -4.05 -2.18 -12.17
N HIS A 39 -3.95 -1.61 -10.98
CA HIS A 39 -2.76 -0.95 -10.50
C HIS A 39 -2.66 -1.05 -8.99
N LEU A 40 -1.44 -1.20 -8.48
CA LEU A 40 -1.14 -1.21 -7.06
C LEU A 40 -0.13 -0.11 -6.76
N ASN A 41 -0.24 0.48 -5.59
CA ASN A 41 0.73 1.45 -5.11
C ASN A 41 1.61 0.84 -4.03
N GLU A 42 2.84 1.33 -3.90
CA GLU A 42 3.72 0.94 -2.81
C GLU A 42 3.01 1.12 -1.47
N ASP A 43 3.17 0.17 -0.58
CA ASP A 43 2.57 0.08 0.75
C ASP A 43 1.09 -0.31 0.77
N ASP A 44 0.41 -0.47 -0.36
CA ASP A 44 -0.95 -0.99 -0.37
C ASP A 44 -0.98 -2.36 0.32
N ILE A 45 -2.02 -2.58 1.12
CA ILE A 45 -2.24 -3.87 1.77
C ILE A 45 -3.26 -4.65 0.97
N VAL A 46 -2.91 -5.87 0.63
CA VAL A 46 -3.72 -6.74 -0.23
C VAL A 46 -3.91 -8.10 0.40
N ASN A 47 -4.98 -8.78 0.01
CA ASN A 47 -5.17 -10.20 0.28
C ASN A 47 -4.95 -10.95 -1.03
N PHE A 48 -4.27 -12.09 -0.97
CA PHE A 48 -3.95 -12.85 -2.16
C PHE A 48 -3.81 -14.35 -1.85
N GLU A 49 -3.78 -15.14 -2.91
CA GLU A 49 -3.51 -16.56 -2.83
C GLU A 49 -2.22 -16.84 -3.60
N LEU A 50 -1.54 -17.94 -3.26
CA LEU A 50 -0.38 -18.41 -4.01
C LEU A 50 -0.84 -19.38 -5.08
N GLY A 51 -0.34 -19.17 -6.29
CA GLY A 51 -0.63 -20.05 -7.42
C GLY A 51 0.59 -20.24 -8.29
N ALA A 52 0.52 -21.18 -9.23
CA ALA A 52 1.62 -21.43 -10.17
C ALA A 52 1.53 -20.46 -11.34
N GLY A 53 2.62 -19.78 -11.63
CA GLY A 53 2.76 -18.95 -12.81
C GLY A 53 3.13 -19.78 -14.04
N LYS A 54 3.31 -19.08 -15.17
CA LYS A 54 3.60 -19.73 -16.46
C LYS A 54 4.86 -20.60 -16.44
N ASN A 55 5.82 -20.25 -15.58
CA ASN A 55 7.09 -20.97 -15.48
C ASN A 55 7.15 -21.91 -14.26
N GLY A 56 6.02 -22.23 -13.65
CA GLY A 56 5.96 -23.06 -12.46
C GLY A 56 6.39 -22.34 -11.18
N ARG A 57 6.71 -21.05 -11.24
CA ARG A 57 7.06 -20.27 -10.07
C ARG A 57 5.79 -19.84 -9.33
N GLU A 58 5.89 -19.78 -8.02
CA GLU A 58 4.79 -19.24 -7.23
C GLU A 58 4.62 -17.75 -7.50
N GLN A 59 3.36 -17.36 -7.63
CA GLN A 59 3.01 -15.95 -7.78
C GLN A 59 1.70 -15.68 -7.06
N ALA A 60 1.44 -14.40 -6.80
CA ALA A 60 0.17 -13.99 -6.21
C ALA A 60 -0.94 -14.08 -7.25
N ILE A 61 -2.05 -14.70 -6.86
CA ILE A 61 -3.26 -14.78 -7.68
C ILE A 61 -4.44 -14.30 -6.83
N ASN A 62 -5.55 -13.93 -7.49
CA ASN A 62 -6.76 -13.44 -6.82
C ASN A 62 -6.43 -12.31 -5.84
N VAL A 63 -5.60 -11.36 -6.28
CA VAL A 63 -5.16 -10.25 -5.44
C VAL A 63 -6.29 -9.26 -5.26
N GLN A 64 -6.67 -9.01 -4.00
CA GLN A 64 -7.73 -8.06 -3.66
C GLN A 64 -7.17 -6.97 -2.74
N PRO A 65 -7.27 -5.70 -3.14
CA PRO A 65 -6.87 -4.61 -2.25
C PRO A 65 -7.74 -4.59 -0.99
N ILE A 66 -7.12 -4.49 0.17
CA ILE A 66 -7.80 -4.36 1.46
C ILE A 66 -7.78 -2.91 1.91
N LEU A 67 -6.58 -2.32 1.93
CA LEU A 67 -6.35 -0.96 2.38
C LEU A 67 -5.28 -0.36 1.48
N THR A 68 -5.68 0.61 0.67
CA THR A 68 -4.79 1.20 -0.31
C THR A 68 -4.45 2.64 0.04
N ARG A 69 -3.30 3.10 -0.45
CA ARG A 69 -2.88 4.48 -0.30
C ARG A 69 -3.93 5.44 -0.86
N LYS A 70 -4.54 5.07 -2.00
CA LYS A 70 -5.58 5.89 -2.60
C LYS A 70 -6.79 6.05 -1.68
N MET A 71 -7.21 4.97 -1.01
CA MET A 71 -8.33 5.04 -0.07
C MET A 71 -8.03 6.01 1.07
N VAL A 72 -6.80 5.95 1.60
CA VAL A 72 -6.37 6.83 2.69
C VAL A 72 -6.31 8.28 2.21
N GLU A 73 -5.70 8.52 1.06
CA GLU A 73 -5.60 9.88 0.50
C GLU A 73 -6.97 10.49 0.21
N ASP A 74 -7.89 9.71 -0.36
CA ASP A 74 -9.24 10.18 -0.67
C ASP A 74 -10.00 10.54 0.60
N SER A 75 -9.87 9.74 1.66
CA SER A 75 -10.52 10.02 2.95
C SER A 75 -10.00 11.32 3.58
N LEU A 76 -8.70 11.52 3.57
CA LEU A 76 -8.10 12.74 4.12
C LEU A 76 -8.43 13.97 3.28
N LYS A 77 -8.53 13.81 1.99
CA LYS A 77 -8.84 14.90 1.07
C LYS A 77 -10.20 15.53 1.34
N GLU A 78 -11.16 14.74 1.80
CA GLU A 78 -12.48 15.25 2.20
C GLU A 78 -12.37 16.26 3.33
N GLU A 79 -11.36 16.15 4.16
CA GLU A 79 -11.09 17.08 5.27
C GLU A 79 -10.04 18.11 4.89
N LYS A 80 -9.69 18.22 3.60
CA LYS A 80 -8.66 19.12 3.07
C LYS A 80 -7.27 18.84 3.67
N LEU A 81 -7.00 17.56 3.90
CA LEU A 81 -5.72 17.07 4.37
C LEU A 81 -5.04 16.27 3.25
N TYR A 82 -3.72 16.31 3.24
CA TYR A 82 -2.93 15.71 2.17
C TYR A 82 -1.77 14.90 2.76
N VAL A 83 -1.42 13.83 2.07
CA VAL A 83 -0.33 12.94 2.47
C VAL A 83 0.95 13.38 1.79
N LYS A 84 2.02 13.50 2.58
CA LYS A 84 3.37 13.68 2.05
C LYS A 84 4.24 12.51 2.47
N THR A 85 5.09 12.06 1.56
CA THR A 85 6.12 11.09 1.88
C THR A 85 7.37 11.80 2.37
N MET A 86 8.06 11.17 3.31
CA MET A 86 9.29 11.69 3.87
C MET A 86 10.20 10.53 4.27
N LYS A 87 11.39 10.82 4.70
CA LYS A 87 12.27 9.85 5.35
C LYS A 87 12.35 10.16 6.83
N ASP A 88 12.27 9.12 7.65
CA ASP A 88 12.41 9.27 9.09
C ASP A 88 13.88 9.46 9.48
N ALA A 89 14.17 9.52 10.79
CA ALA A 89 15.53 9.72 11.28
C ALA A 89 16.49 8.59 10.90
N PHE A 90 15.96 7.42 10.54
CA PHE A 90 16.74 6.25 10.16
C PHE A 90 16.83 6.06 8.65
N GLY A 91 16.30 7.00 7.86
CA GLY A 91 16.31 6.92 6.41
C GLY A 91 15.21 6.05 5.80
N ASN A 92 14.26 5.57 6.61
CA ASN A 92 13.14 4.78 6.14
C ASN A 92 12.01 5.67 5.64
N LYS A 93 11.27 5.16 4.64
CA LYS A 93 10.11 5.87 4.14
C LYS A 93 9.06 6.02 5.23
N ALA A 94 8.53 7.21 5.37
CA ALA A 94 7.48 7.54 6.33
C ALA A 94 6.47 8.50 5.69
N TYR A 95 5.37 8.73 6.38
CA TYR A 95 4.29 9.59 5.91
C TYR A 95 3.99 10.69 6.92
N MET A 96 3.55 11.83 6.42
CA MET A 96 3.01 12.89 7.25
C MET A 96 1.75 13.45 6.60
N VAL A 97 0.93 14.11 7.40
CA VAL A 97 -0.31 14.75 6.94
C VAL A 97 -0.15 16.26 7.07
N VAL A 98 -0.46 16.96 6.00
CA VAL A 98 -0.41 18.43 5.96
C VAL A 98 -1.77 18.98 5.53
N ASP A 99 -2.03 20.24 5.85
CA ASP A 99 -3.22 20.94 5.38
C ASP A 99 -2.97 21.58 4.00
N GLN A 100 -3.97 22.30 3.48
CA GLN A 100 -3.87 22.96 2.17
C GLN A 100 -2.79 24.03 2.10
N ASN A 101 -2.35 24.53 3.24
CA ASN A 101 -1.27 25.52 3.35
C ASN A 101 0.09 24.87 3.64
N ASN A 102 0.15 23.55 3.54
CA ASN A 102 1.37 22.76 3.77
C ASN A 102 1.84 22.80 5.24
N VAL A 103 0.92 23.07 6.17
CA VAL A 103 1.20 23.04 7.61
C VAL A 103 1.02 21.60 8.11
N ILE A 104 2.01 21.10 8.85
CA ILE A 104 2.01 19.73 9.35
C ILE A 104 0.92 19.55 10.41
N GLN A 105 0.05 18.55 10.21
CA GLN A 105 -1.05 18.22 11.12
C GLN A 105 -0.80 16.94 11.91
N SER A 106 0.20 16.16 11.53
CA SER A 106 0.55 14.89 12.17
C SER A 106 1.94 14.98 12.80
N SER A 107 2.52 13.83 13.15
CA SER A 107 3.86 13.78 13.69
C SER A 107 4.90 14.27 12.67
N GLU A 108 5.77 15.18 13.07
CA GLU A 108 6.89 15.66 12.26
C GLU A 108 7.93 14.56 12.01
N GLN A 109 7.94 13.54 12.86
CA GLN A 109 8.88 12.43 12.73
C GLN A 109 8.46 11.41 11.68
N GLY A 110 7.22 11.51 11.21
CA GLY A 110 6.64 10.59 10.23
C GLY A 110 5.91 9.42 10.85
N MET A 111 5.07 8.79 10.05
CA MET A 111 4.26 7.65 10.45
C MET A 111 4.44 6.50 9.46
N SER A 112 4.21 5.27 9.94
CA SER A 112 4.07 4.12 9.06
C SER A 112 2.78 4.25 8.25
N PHE A 113 2.62 3.41 7.23
CA PHE A 113 1.38 3.41 6.44
C PHE A 113 0.17 3.04 7.29
N LEU A 114 0.31 2.07 8.20
CA LEU A 114 -0.80 1.68 9.09
C LEU A 114 -1.18 2.80 10.05
N ASP A 115 -0.20 3.51 10.60
CA ASP A 115 -0.47 4.65 11.47
C ASP A 115 -1.15 5.77 10.69
N LEU A 116 -0.74 5.99 9.44
CA LEU A 116 -1.38 6.97 8.56
C LEU A 116 -2.84 6.58 8.31
N ALA A 117 -3.12 5.32 8.03
CA ALA A 117 -4.47 4.84 7.79
C ALA A 117 -5.34 4.99 9.04
N ALA A 118 -4.79 4.68 10.22
CA ALA A 118 -5.50 4.88 11.48
C ALA A 118 -5.80 6.36 11.72
N TYR A 119 -4.86 7.23 11.40
CA TYR A 119 -5.06 8.68 11.48
C TYR A 119 -6.23 9.13 10.60
N ALA A 120 -6.37 8.50 9.43
CA ALA A 120 -7.46 8.80 8.49
C ALA A 120 -8.80 8.18 8.88
N GLY A 121 -8.85 7.40 9.96
CA GLY A 121 -10.07 6.81 10.48
C GLY A 121 -10.33 5.37 10.02
N PHE A 122 -9.38 4.72 9.38
CA PHE A 122 -9.52 3.32 8.99
C PHE A 122 -9.17 2.38 10.14
N ASP A 123 -9.88 1.25 10.19
CA ASP A 123 -9.58 0.21 11.17
C ASP A 123 -8.39 -0.60 10.65
N THR A 124 -7.30 -0.52 11.40
CA THR A 124 -6.05 -1.24 11.05
C THR A 124 -5.81 -2.43 11.97
N GLU A 125 -6.74 -2.75 12.86
CA GLU A 125 -6.61 -3.87 13.77
C GLU A 125 -6.53 -5.18 12.98
N GLY A 126 -5.54 -6.00 13.31
CA GLY A 126 -5.31 -7.26 12.62
C GLY A 126 -4.52 -7.16 11.33
N LEU A 127 -4.19 -5.95 10.87
CA LEU A 127 -3.35 -5.77 9.69
C LEU A 127 -1.88 -5.66 10.11
N SER A 128 -1.01 -6.21 9.29
CA SER A 128 0.43 -6.10 9.47
C SER A 128 1.07 -5.51 8.21
N ALA A 129 2.04 -4.65 8.40
CA ALA A 129 2.76 -4.04 7.29
C ALA A 129 4.25 -4.35 7.39
#